data_40fe4c9598b47356eeb311379925c4ff
#
_entry.id   40fe4c9598b47356eeb311379925c4ff
#
_cell.length_a   1.000
_cell.length_b   1.000
_cell.length_c   1.000
_cell.angle_alpha   90.00
_cell.angle_beta   90.00
_cell.angle_gamma   90.00
#
_symmetry.space_group_name_H-M   'P 1'
#
loop_
_entity.id
_entity.type
_entity.pdbx_description
1 polymer ?
#
loop_
_entity_poly.entity_id
_entity_poly.type
_entity_poly.pdbx_seq_one_letter_code
_entity_poly.pdbx_strand_id
1 'polypeptide(L)'
;MKILITGAHGFVGQNLRAALGEIRAGHDRREDHVLCGDPAEITVKLIGRENSPEELEAFCKDCDFVFHLAGVNRPQDPAEFMRGNRDLTGRLLEALRRHNNRCPILLSSSIQASLEGRFQGSPYGESKRAGEELLFQYARETGAQALVYRLPNVFGKWCRPNYNSAVATFCHNTANDLPIQINDPAVPMELVYIDDVVEEFLQALRGCGHRAEDGTYRVPVVHRASLGWIAETILSFPKLRESLEVPKLDDPLTKKLYSTYLSYLPAERFACDLKMNEDPRGSFTELIRTPDRGQFSVNISRPGVTKGQHWHHTKNEKFIVVKGEALIQLRRVGAQADGTPYPVEEFRVSGRRIQAVEMIPGYAHNIINLSQTEELVTLMWANEPFDPARPDTFFEEV
;
A
#
# COMPACT_ATOMS: atom_id res chain seq x y z
N MET A 1 -7.56 25.66 13.35
CA MET A 1 -7.97 24.44 14.10
C MET A 1 -6.78 23.92 14.91
N LYS A 2 -6.96 23.66 16.21
CA LYS A 2 -5.93 23.15 17.12
C LYS A 2 -6.21 21.68 17.46
N ILE A 3 -5.35 20.78 17.02
CA ILE A 3 -5.49 19.33 17.18
C ILE A 3 -4.51 18.84 18.24
N LEU A 4 -5.01 18.13 19.25
CA LEU A 4 -4.19 17.45 20.25
C LEU A 4 -4.07 15.95 19.90
N ILE A 5 -2.85 15.43 19.82
CA ILE A 5 -2.61 14.00 19.57
C ILE A 5 -1.81 13.42 20.74
N THR A 6 -2.40 12.53 21.51
CA THR A 6 -1.65 11.70 22.46
C THR A 6 -1.19 10.42 21.80
N GLY A 7 -0.02 9.88 22.19
CA GLY A 7 0.55 8.71 21.52
C GLY A 7 1.07 9.00 20.09
N ALA A 8 1.44 10.24 19.85
CA ALA A 8 1.86 10.77 18.56
C ALA A 8 3.09 10.07 17.94
N HIS A 9 3.93 9.43 18.74
CA HIS A 9 5.11 8.65 18.32
C HIS A 9 4.82 7.16 18.14
N GLY A 10 3.60 6.72 18.45
CA GLY A 10 3.14 5.35 18.20
C GLY A 10 2.81 5.11 16.72
N PHE A 11 2.55 3.85 16.37
CA PHE A 11 2.28 3.42 14.99
C PHE A 11 1.17 4.23 14.30
N VAL A 12 -0.01 4.32 14.93
CA VAL A 12 -1.14 5.07 14.36
C VAL A 12 -0.85 6.58 14.37
N GLY A 13 -0.24 7.07 15.47
CA GLY A 13 0.08 8.50 15.62
C GLY A 13 1.06 9.01 14.57
N GLN A 14 2.10 8.24 14.21
CA GLN A 14 3.06 8.63 13.16
C GLN A 14 2.38 8.76 11.79
N ASN A 15 1.52 7.79 11.43
CA ASN A 15 0.80 7.82 10.16
C ASN A 15 -0.20 8.98 10.09
N LEU A 16 -0.95 9.23 11.17
CA LEU A 16 -1.87 10.37 11.24
C LEU A 16 -1.12 11.72 11.15
N ARG A 17 0.01 11.85 11.85
CA ARG A 17 0.87 13.05 11.76
C ARG A 17 1.38 13.32 10.36
N ALA A 18 1.81 12.27 9.65
CA ALA A 18 2.26 12.38 8.27
C ALA A 18 1.12 12.90 7.38
N ALA A 19 -0.07 12.31 7.47
CA ALA A 19 -1.23 12.75 6.70
C ALA A 19 -1.64 14.21 6.99
N LEU A 20 -1.70 14.59 8.27
CA LEU A 20 -1.99 15.99 8.66
C LEU A 20 -0.88 16.95 8.17
N GLY A 21 0.37 16.50 8.13
CA GLY A 21 1.50 17.25 7.57
C GLY A 21 1.31 17.56 6.09
N GLU A 22 0.93 16.57 5.29
CA GLU A 22 0.66 16.71 3.85
C GLU A 22 -0.54 17.65 3.58
N ILE A 23 -1.60 17.53 4.38
CA ILE A 23 -2.76 18.43 4.30
C ILE A 23 -2.32 19.88 4.58
N ARG A 24 -1.56 20.10 5.66
CA ARG A 24 -1.08 21.44 6.05
C ARG A 24 -0.14 22.07 5.01
N ALA A 25 0.66 21.26 4.35
CA ALA A 25 1.55 21.71 3.28
C ALA A 25 0.85 21.96 1.95
N GLY A 26 -0.45 21.63 1.83
CA GLY A 26 -1.22 21.74 0.59
C GLY A 26 -0.84 20.70 -0.46
N HIS A 27 -0.13 19.64 -0.07
CA HIS A 27 0.25 18.53 -0.95
C HIS A 27 -0.91 17.54 -1.15
N ASP A 28 -1.72 17.32 -0.10
CA ASP A 28 -2.94 16.54 -0.21
C ASP A 28 -4.10 17.43 -0.66
N ARG A 29 -4.58 17.17 -1.87
CA ARG A 29 -5.66 17.94 -2.52
C ARG A 29 -6.95 17.15 -2.69
N ARG A 30 -7.08 16.01 -2.04
CA ARG A 30 -8.30 15.22 -2.08
C ARG A 30 -9.44 16.00 -1.42
N GLU A 31 -10.58 16.11 -2.11
CA GLU A 31 -11.75 16.86 -1.62
C GLU A 31 -12.22 16.35 -0.25
N ASP A 32 -12.15 15.04 -0.04
CA ASP A 32 -12.49 14.37 1.22
C ASP A 32 -11.56 14.72 2.40
N HIS A 33 -10.38 15.32 2.12
CA HIS A 33 -9.42 15.76 3.12
C HIS A 33 -9.43 17.27 3.38
N VAL A 34 -10.32 18.00 2.74
CA VAL A 34 -10.50 19.42 3.01
C VAL A 34 -11.10 19.60 4.40
N LEU A 35 -10.29 20.09 5.32
CA LEU A 35 -10.70 20.46 6.68
C LEU A 35 -11.33 21.85 6.69
N CYS A 36 -12.22 22.13 7.66
CA CYS A 36 -12.82 23.45 7.79
C CYS A 36 -11.74 24.52 8.06
N GLY A 37 -11.68 25.57 7.23
CA GLY A 37 -10.73 26.67 7.33
C GLY A 37 -9.47 26.48 6.46
N ASP A 38 -8.51 27.38 6.63
CA ASP A 38 -7.22 27.31 5.93
C ASP A 38 -6.39 26.14 6.49
N PRO A 39 -5.98 25.16 5.68
CA PRO A 39 -5.10 24.07 6.10
C PRO A 39 -3.80 24.55 6.77
N ALA A 40 -3.24 25.68 6.35
CA ALA A 40 -2.02 26.24 6.94
C ALA A 40 -2.21 26.71 8.40
N GLU A 41 -3.45 27.00 8.81
CA GLU A 41 -3.78 27.40 10.19
C GLU A 41 -3.97 26.20 11.14
N ILE A 42 -3.87 24.95 10.64
CA ILE A 42 -3.96 23.76 11.49
C ILE A 42 -2.73 23.69 12.38
N THR A 43 -2.94 23.72 13.67
CA THR A 43 -1.89 23.52 14.67
C THR A 43 -2.04 22.16 15.30
N VAL A 44 -0.97 21.35 15.28
CA VAL A 44 -0.94 20.01 15.88
C VAL A 44 -0.06 20.05 17.12
N LYS A 45 -0.62 19.71 18.27
CA LYS A 45 0.09 19.54 19.54
C LYS A 45 0.24 18.06 19.84
N LEU A 46 1.46 17.65 20.19
CA LEU A 46 1.84 16.27 20.39
C LEU A 46 2.12 16.00 21.86
N ILE A 47 1.49 14.96 22.41
CA ILE A 47 1.77 14.47 23.77
C ILE A 47 2.31 13.05 23.66
N GLY A 48 3.53 12.86 24.14
CA GLY A 48 4.24 11.60 24.33
C GLY A 48 4.51 11.32 25.80
N ARG A 49 5.40 10.37 26.06
CA ARG A 49 5.81 10.01 27.44
C ARG A 49 6.76 11.04 28.06
N GLU A 50 7.41 11.81 27.23
CA GLU A 50 8.37 12.86 27.56
C GLU A 50 7.70 14.15 28.04
N ASN A 51 6.41 14.34 27.77
CA ASN A 51 5.71 15.56 28.11
C ASN A 51 5.25 15.57 29.57
N SER A 52 5.31 16.75 30.19
CA SER A 52 4.87 16.95 31.56
C SER A 52 3.35 17.03 31.69
N PRO A 53 2.78 16.79 32.89
CA PRO A 53 1.36 17.04 33.15
C PRO A 53 0.90 18.48 32.83
N GLU A 54 1.78 19.46 33.07
CA GLU A 54 1.52 20.88 32.82
C GLU A 54 1.40 21.18 31.33
N GLU A 55 2.18 20.50 30.48
CA GLU A 55 2.07 20.61 29.02
C GLU A 55 0.76 20.02 28.52
N LEU A 56 0.35 18.84 29.03
CA LEU A 56 -0.97 18.29 28.74
C LEU A 56 -2.09 19.24 29.10
N GLU A 57 -2.01 19.83 30.31
CA GLU A 57 -2.96 20.82 30.81
C GLU A 57 -3.06 22.05 29.90
N ALA A 58 -1.89 22.58 29.50
CA ALA A 58 -1.83 23.75 28.62
C ALA A 58 -2.44 23.47 27.24
N PHE A 59 -2.25 22.26 26.70
CA PHE A 59 -2.79 21.89 25.39
C PHE A 59 -4.30 21.59 25.45
N CYS A 60 -4.79 21.08 26.55
CA CYS A 60 -6.23 20.84 26.77
C CYS A 60 -7.05 22.15 26.91
N LYS A 61 -6.41 23.28 27.17
CA LYS A 61 -7.09 24.57 27.38
C LYS A 61 -7.90 25.03 26.18
N ASP A 62 -7.37 24.84 24.97
CA ASP A 62 -7.90 25.47 23.76
C ASP A 62 -7.83 24.58 22.51
N CYS A 63 -7.69 23.24 22.66
CA CYS A 63 -7.78 22.35 21.55
C CYS A 63 -9.21 22.22 21.02
N ASP A 64 -9.33 22.12 19.70
CA ASP A 64 -10.59 21.97 18.98
C ASP A 64 -10.97 20.51 18.75
N PHE A 65 -9.98 19.59 18.79
CA PHE A 65 -10.16 18.15 18.62
C PHE A 65 -9.03 17.38 19.31
N VAL A 66 -9.36 16.21 19.88
CA VAL A 66 -8.38 15.31 20.50
C VAL A 66 -8.36 13.96 19.81
N PHE A 67 -7.20 13.54 19.31
CA PHE A 67 -6.91 12.16 18.97
C PHE A 67 -6.20 11.50 20.15
N HIS A 68 -6.92 10.72 20.94
CA HIS A 68 -6.36 9.95 22.05
C HIS A 68 -5.91 8.57 21.61
N LEU A 69 -4.66 8.49 21.09
CA LEU A 69 -4.05 7.28 20.51
C LEU A 69 -3.06 6.63 21.46
N ALA A 70 -2.73 7.29 22.58
CA ALA A 70 -1.86 6.72 23.59
C ALA A 70 -2.49 5.50 24.26
N GLY A 71 -1.67 4.48 24.49
CA GLY A 71 -2.09 3.29 25.20
C GLY A 71 -0.95 2.28 25.33
N VAL A 72 -1.14 1.30 26.20
CA VAL A 72 -0.22 0.19 26.45
C VAL A 72 -0.89 -1.10 26.04
N ASN A 73 -0.19 -1.94 25.24
CA ASN A 73 -0.74 -3.20 24.73
C ASN A 73 0.12 -4.44 24.97
N ARG A 74 1.38 -4.28 25.39
CA ARG A 74 2.27 -5.38 25.80
C ARG A 74 3.23 -4.89 26.90
N PRO A 75 2.74 -4.65 28.11
CA PRO A 75 3.60 -4.29 29.23
C PRO A 75 4.30 -5.51 29.82
N GLN A 76 5.38 -5.29 30.55
CA GLN A 76 6.01 -6.32 31.37
C GLN A 76 5.21 -6.56 32.67
N ASP A 77 4.69 -5.50 33.30
CA ASP A 77 3.82 -5.55 34.45
C ASP A 77 2.35 -5.39 34.02
N PRO A 78 1.46 -6.38 34.28
CA PRO A 78 0.03 -6.28 33.95
C PRO A 78 -0.67 -5.05 34.50
N ALA A 79 -0.21 -4.49 35.63
CA ALA A 79 -0.78 -3.25 36.21
C ALA A 79 -0.61 -2.04 35.28
N GLU A 80 0.35 -2.08 34.37
CA GLU A 80 0.54 -1.02 33.36
C GLU A 80 -0.61 -0.92 32.36
N PHE A 81 -1.39 -1.99 32.13
CA PHE A 81 -2.58 -1.89 31.29
C PHE A 81 -3.54 -0.84 31.81
N MET A 82 -3.88 -0.89 33.11
CA MET A 82 -4.79 0.08 33.70
C MET A 82 -4.17 1.47 33.74
N ARG A 83 -2.91 1.60 34.16
CA ARG A 83 -2.21 2.89 34.21
C ARG A 83 -2.10 3.55 32.83
N GLY A 84 -1.77 2.78 31.78
CA GLY A 84 -1.53 3.29 30.45
C GLY A 84 -2.78 3.48 29.58
N ASN A 85 -3.87 2.79 29.90
CA ASN A 85 -5.10 2.89 29.12
C ASN A 85 -6.20 3.66 29.88
N ARG A 86 -6.60 3.21 31.07
CA ARG A 86 -7.66 3.85 31.86
C ARG A 86 -7.21 5.17 32.51
N ASP A 87 -6.10 5.11 33.29
CA ASP A 87 -5.71 6.26 34.11
C ASP A 87 -5.19 7.44 33.26
N LEU A 88 -4.50 7.13 32.14
CA LEU A 88 -4.11 8.18 31.19
C LEU A 88 -5.32 8.85 30.54
N THR A 89 -6.35 8.07 30.18
CA THR A 89 -7.62 8.61 29.69
C THR A 89 -8.26 9.50 30.76
N GLY A 90 -8.31 9.04 32.01
CA GLY A 90 -8.84 9.84 33.13
C GLY A 90 -8.13 11.19 33.29
N ARG A 91 -6.80 11.19 33.26
CA ARG A 91 -6.01 12.46 33.34
C ARG A 91 -6.31 13.43 32.22
N LEU A 92 -6.42 12.94 30.98
CA LEU A 92 -6.80 13.77 29.83
C LEU A 92 -8.17 14.40 30.02
N LEU A 93 -9.16 13.59 30.41
CA LEU A 93 -10.54 14.08 30.64
C LEU A 93 -10.65 15.07 31.81
N GLU A 94 -9.88 14.88 32.87
CA GLU A 94 -9.78 15.83 33.97
C GLU A 94 -9.17 17.18 33.56
N ALA A 95 -8.11 17.14 32.72
CA ALA A 95 -7.50 18.35 32.16
C ALA A 95 -8.52 19.15 31.31
N LEU A 96 -9.23 18.48 30.41
CA LEU A 96 -10.29 19.10 29.61
C LEU A 96 -11.41 19.67 30.49
N ARG A 97 -11.83 18.93 31.55
CA ARG A 97 -12.87 19.40 32.49
C ARG A 97 -12.47 20.67 33.24
N ARG A 98 -11.22 20.76 33.72
CA ARG A 98 -10.70 21.97 34.42
C ARG A 98 -10.74 23.22 33.54
N HIS A 99 -10.57 23.06 32.22
CA HIS A 99 -10.67 24.17 31.29
C HIS A 99 -12.05 24.33 30.65
N ASN A 100 -13.04 23.54 31.08
CA ASN A 100 -14.39 23.53 30.50
C ASN A 100 -14.37 23.32 28.98
N ASN A 101 -13.34 22.62 28.47
CA ASN A 101 -13.20 22.32 27.06
C ASN A 101 -14.03 21.08 26.72
N ARG A 102 -14.95 21.20 25.77
CA ARG A 102 -15.89 20.15 25.32
C ARG A 102 -15.65 19.73 23.89
N CYS A 103 -14.41 19.86 23.40
CA CYS A 103 -14.06 19.43 22.04
C CYS A 103 -14.33 17.92 21.83
N PRO A 104 -14.56 17.48 20.60
CA PRO A 104 -14.66 16.06 20.27
C PRO A 104 -13.39 15.31 20.64
N ILE A 105 -13.55 14.08 21.16
CA ILE A 105 -12.45 13.22 21.58
C ILE A 105 -12.58 11.89 20.85
N LEU A 106 -11.60 11.58 20.00
CA LEU A 106 -11.46 10.28 19.36
C LEU A 106 -10.54 9.41 20.21
N LEU A 107 -11.05 8.28 20.69
CA LEU A 107 -10.30 7.26 21.43
C LEU A 107 -10.02 6.06 20.54
N SER A 108 -8.73 5.74 20.31
CA SER A 108 -8.36 4.47 19.71
C SER A 108 -8.49 3.34 20.74
N SER A 109 -9.61 2.61 20.68
CA SER A 109 -9.87 1.41 21.46
C SER A 109 -9.54 0.14 20.67
N SER A 110 -10.04 -0.99 21.09
CA SER A 110 -9.78 -2.30 20.48
C SER A 110 -11.05 -3.14 20.45
N ILE A 111 -11.19 -4.01 19.46
CA ILE A 111 -12.25 -5.05 19.47
C ILE A 111 -12.20 -5.90 20.73
N GLN A 112 -11.04 -6.02 21.41
CA GLN A 112 -10.92 -6.75 22.66
C GLN A 112 -11.70 -6.10 23.81
N ALA A 113 -12.05 -4.82 23.72
CA ALA A 113 -12.89 -4.14 24.70
C ALA A 113 -14.35 -4.61 24.70
N SER A 114 -14.78 -5.44 23.72
CA SER A 114 -16.08 -6.11 23.79
C SER A 114 -16.14 -7.08 24.96
N LEU A 115 -15.01 -7.69 25.33
CA LEU A 115 -14.88 -8.77 26.34
C LEU A 115 -15.73 -10.01 26.00
N GLU A 116 -16.02 -10.21 24.71
CA GLU A 116 -16.83 -11.31 24.22
C GLU A 116 -15.98 -12.39 23.55
N GLY A 117 -16.48 -13.64 23.56
CA GLY A 117 -15.84 -14.78 22.93
C GLY A 117 -14.39 -14.97 23.39
N ARG A 118 -13.44 -15.01 22.45
CA ARG A 118 -12.01 -15.19 22.75
C ARG A 118 -11.35 -14.04 23.51
N PHE A 119 -12.05 -12.93 23.70
CA PHE A 119 -11.54 -11.76 24.42
C PHE A 119 -12.02 -11.69 25.87
N GLN A 120 -12.84 -12.65 26.31
CA GLN A 120 -13.29 -12.73 27.67
C GLN A 120 -12.09 -12.92 28.63
N GLY A 121 -12.03 -12.10 29.68
CA GLY A 121 -10.94 -12.12 30.67
C GLY A 121 -9.60 -11.56 30.14
N SER A 122 -9.60 -10.83 29.02
CA SER A 122 -8.40 -10.15 28.53
C SER A 122 -8.07 -8.91 29.37
N PRO A 123 -6.94 -8.88 30.14
CA PRO A 123 -6.57 -7.69 30.91
C PRO A 123 -6.39 -6.43 30.05
N TYR A 124 -5.92 -6.60 28.82
CA TYR A 124 -5.85 -5.51 27.84
C TYR A 124 -7.24 -5.05 27.46
N GLY A 125 -8.15 -5.99 27.11
CA GLY A 125 -9.54 -5.67 26.78
C GLY A 125 -10.24 -4.93 27.92
N GLU A 126 -10.10 -5.41 29.15
CA GLU A 126 -10.67 -4.77 30.36
C GLU A 126 -10.15 -3.34 30.54
N SER A 127 -8.86 -3.10 30.36
CA SER A 127 -8.27 -1.77 30.49
C SER A 127 -8.75 -0.80 29.39
N LYS A 128 -8.95 -1.30 28.15
CA LYS A 128 -9.53 -0.50 27.07
C LYS A 128 -10.99 -0.19 27.34
N ARG A 129 -11.77 -1.17 27.78
CA ARG A 129 -13.17 -0.98 28.17
C ARG A 129 -13.32 0.08 29.27
N ALA A 130 -12.48 0.01 30.31
CA ALA A 130 -12.48 1.00 31.39
C ALA A 130 -12.18 2.42 30.89
N GLY A 131 -11.29 2.57 29.90
CA GLY A 131 -11.05 3.85 29.23
C GLY A 131 -12.25 4.35 28.41
N GLU A 132 -12.94 3.45 27.69
CA GLU A 132 -14.19 3.77 26.96
C GLU A 132 -15.27 4.27 27.93
N GLU A 133 -15.45 3.61 29.06
CA GLU A 133 -16.45 3.96 30.09
C GLU A 133 -16.22 5.35 30.67
N LEU A 134 -14.95 5.72 30.96
CA LEU A 134 -14.59 7.06 31.40
C LEU A 134 -14.94 8.11 30.35
N LEU A 135 -14.66 7.85 29.08
CA LEU A 135 -14.98 8.79 28.00
C LEU A 135 -16.48 8.92 27.78
N PHE A 136 -17.24 7.84 27.82
CA PHE A 136 -18.69 7.87 27.72
C PHE A 136 -19.33 8.60 28.92
N GLN A 137 -18.79 8.40 30.13
CA GLN A 137 -19.24 9.15 31.30
C GLN A 137 -18.97 10.66 31.13
N TYR A 138 -17.75 11.01 30.72
CA TYR A 138 -17.39 12.41 30.45
C TYR A 138 -18.32 13.06 29.41
N ALA A 139 -18.62 12.35 28.34
CA ALA A 139 -19.52 12.82 27.29
C ALA A 139 -20.94 13.07 27.80
N ARG A 140 -21.48 12.18 28.66
CA ARG A 140 -22.80 12.37 29.30
C ARG A 140 -22.83 13.59 30.22
N GLU A 141 -21.77 13.83 30.99
CA GLU A 141 -21.67 14.93 31.97
C GLU A 141 -21.45 16.28 31.31
N THR A 142 -20.71 16.34 30.20
CA THR A 142 -20.27 17.62 29.62
C THR A 142 -20.95 17.96 28.29
N GLY A 143 -21.55 16.99 27.62
CA GLY A 143 -22.06 17.13 26.26
C GLY A 143 -20.98 17.03 25.17
N ALA A 144 -19.74 16.73 25.53
CA ALA A 144 -18.68 16.52 24.55
C ALA A 144 -18.96 15.28 23.66
N GLN A 145 -18.50 15.30 22.42
CA GLN A 145 -18.65 14.15 21.51
C GLN A 145 -17.56 13.10 21.79
N ALA A 146 -17.99 11.87 22.12
CA ALA A 146 -17.12 10.71 22.27
C ALA A 146 -17.11 9.87 20.98
N LEU A 147 -15.93 9.69 20.38
CA LEU A 147 -15.70 8.93 19.15
C LEU A 147 -14.82 7.71 19.48
N VAL A 148 -15.42 6.63 19.96
CA VAL A 148 -14.70 5.43 20.41
C VAL A 148 -14.54 4.47 19.23
N TYR A 149 -13.31 4.29 18.76
CA TYR A 149 -12.96 3.36 17.65
C TYR A 149 -12.44 2.05 18.19
N ARG A 150 -13.21 0.97 18.07
CA ARG A 150 -12.77 -0.40 18.40
C ARG A 150 -12.04 -1.02 17.22
N LEU A 151 -10.73 -0.76 17.13
CA LEU A 151 -9.89 -1.20 16.04
C LEU A 151 -9.58 -2.71 16.14
N PRO A 152 -9.69 -3.49 15.05
CA PRO A 152 -9.14 -4.83 14.95
C PRO A 152 -7.61 -4.80 14.81
N ASN A 153 -6.99 -5.85 14.25
CA ASN A 153 -5.54 -5.87 14.06
C ASN A 153 -5.13 -4.87 12.98
N VAL A 154 -4.47 -3.79 13.38
CA VAL A 154 -3.96 -2.76 12.47
C VAL A 154 -2.60 -3.19 11.93
N PHE A 155 -2.38 -3.04 10.61
CA PHE A 155 -1.12 -3.32 9.95
C PHE A 155 -0.77 -2.26 8.90
N GLY A 156 0.48 -2.21 8.47
CA GLY A 156 0.97 -1.27 7.46
C GLY A 156 2.37 -0.74 7.77
N LYS A 157 2.81 0.22 6.98
CA LYS A 157 4.13 0.87 7.11
C LYS A 157 4.34 1.46 8.50
N TRP A 158 5.60 1.37 9.00
CA TRP A 158 6.05 1.88 10.31
C TRP A 158 5.46 1.16 11.54
N CYS A 159 4.75 0.06 11.36
CA CYS A 159 4.36 -0.76 12.49
C CYS A 159 5.59 -1.46 13.07
N ARG A 160 5.78 -1.41 14.40
CA ARG A 160 6.93 -2.05 15.05
C ARG A 160 6.84 -3.57 14.92
N PRO A 161 7.81 -4.24 14.27
CA PRO A 161 7.85 -5.69 14.20
C PRO A 161 8.17 -6.30 15.57
N ASN A 162 7.88 -7.59 15.74
CA ASN A 162 8.12 -8.34 16.96
C ASN A 162 7.50 -7.70 18.22
N TYR A 163 6.37 -7.02 18.05
CA TYR A 163 5.68 -6.35 19.15
C TYR A 163 4.20 -6.77 19.22
N ASN A 164 3.31 -6.22 18.40
CA ASN A 164 1.86 -6.45 18.52
C ASN A 164 1.14 -6.73 17.19
N SER A 165 1.85 -6.87 16.10
CA SER A 165 1.26 -7.18 14.80
C SER A 165 1.96 -8.37 14.18
N ALA A 166 1.20 -9.45 13.95
CA ALA A 166 1.70 -10.62 13.24
C ALA A 166 2.13 -10.22 11.81
N VAL A 167 1.33 -9.42 11.09
CA VAL A 167 1.65 -8.95 9.74
C VAL A 167 2.97 -8.18 9.72
N ALA A 168 3.18 -7.23 10.64
CA ALA A 168 4.43 -6.47 10.73
C ALA A 168 5.63 -7.38 10.99
N THR A 169 5.47 -8.36 11.90
CA THR A 169 6.50 -9.34 12.22
C THR A 169 6.81 -10.23 11.01
N PHE A 170 5.80 -10.75 10.33
CA PHE A 170 5.98 -11.59 9.16
C PHE A 170 6.63 -10.82 8.00
N CYS A 171 6.16 -9.61 7.71
CA CYS A 171 6.76 -8.77 6.67
C CYS A 171 8.23 -8.44 6.96
N HIS A 172 8.53 -8.01 8.19
CA HIS A 172 9.90 -7.71 8.61
C HIS A 172 10.80 -8.94 8.53
N ASN A 173 10.37 -10.06 9.11
CA ASN A 173 11.18 -11.28 9.13
C ASN A 173 11.42 -11.80 7.71
N THR A 174 10.40 -11.85 6.86
CA THR A 174 10.54 -12.26 5.47
C THR A 174 11.44 -11.33 4.67
N ALA A 175 11.35 -10.00 4.89
CA ALA A 175 12.20 -9.02 4.20
C ALA A 175 13.67 -9.10 4.62
N ASN A 176 13.97 -9.69 5.77
CA ASN A 176 15.31 -9.83 6.33
C ASN A 176 15.80 -11.29 6.45
N ASP A 177 15.17 -12.22 5.72
CA ASP A 177 15.48 -13.67 5.71
C ASP A 177 15.46 -14.31 7.11
N LEU A 178 14.63 -13.80 7.99
CA LEU A 178 14.42 -14.35 9.33
C LEU A 178 13.23 -15.32 9.32
N PRO A 179 13.25 -16.36 10.15
CA PRO A 179 12.12 -17.31 10.23
C PRO A 179 10.87 -16.63 10.78
N ILE A 180 9.71 -17.05 10.30
CA ILE A 180 8.42 -16.74 10.90
C ILE A 180 7.90 -17.97 11.66
N GLN A 181 7.20 -17.71 12.76
CA GLN A 181 6.58 -18.77 13.58
C GLN A 181 5.07 -18.61 13.55
N ILE A 182 4.36 -19.68 13.23
CA ILE A 182 2.90 -19.75 13.19
C ILE A 182 2.49 -20.88 14.15
N ASN A 183 1.78 -20.50 15.22
CA ASN A 183 1.34 -21.50 16.21
C ASN A 183 0.10 -22.26 15.71
N ASP A 184 -0.87 -21.55 15.13
CA ASP A 184 -2.07 -22.12 14.55
C ASP A 184 -2.42 -21.34 13.26
N PRO A 185 -2.24 -21.95 12.07
CA PRO A 185 -2.53 -21.33 10.80
C PRO A 185 -4.03 -21.09 10.54
N ALA A 186 -4.91 -21.79 11.26
CA ALA A 186 -6.36 -21.68 11.06
C ALA A 186 -6.98 -20.46 11.76
N VAL A 187 -6.22 -19.76 12.64
CA VAL A 187 -6.74 -18.61 13.40
C VAL A 187 -7.28 -17.54 12.44
N PRO A 188 -8.58 -17.18 12.54
CA PRO A 188 -9.15 -16.12 11.74
C PRO A 188 -8.68 -14.76 12.26
N MET A 189 -8.21 -13.93 11.35
CA MET A 189 -7.74 -12.57 11.62
C MET A 189 -8.68 -11.54 10.98
N GLU A 190 -9.08 -10.55 11.74
CA GLU A 190 -9.66 -9.31 11.24
C GLU A 190 -8.56 -8.24 11.20
N LEU A 191 -8.38 -7.66 10.02
CA LEU A 191 -7.28 -6.76 9.70
C LEU A 191 -7.81 -5.44 9.15
N VAL A 192 -7.25 -4.33 9.60
CA VAL A 192 -7.43 -3.02 8.98
C VAL A 192 -6.07 -2.45 8.57
N TYR A 193 -6.01 -1.86 7.40
CA TYR A 193 -4.80 -1.21 6.92
C TYR A 193 -4.65 0.18 7.52
N ILE A 194 -3.43 0.57 7.85
CA ILE A 194 -3.17 1.84 8.55
C ILE A 194 -3.70 3.07 7.81
N ASP A 195 -3.63 3.07 6.48
CA ASP A 195 -4.11 4.23 5.72
C ASP A 195 -5.65 4.30 5.70
N ASP A 196 -6.36 3.16 5.80
CA ASP A 196 -7.82 3.15 6.00
C ASP A 196 -8.21 3.68 7.39
N VAL A 197 -7.38 3.42 8.41
CA VAL A 197 -7.57 3.98 9.77
C VAL A 197 -7.37 5.49 9.76
N VAL A 198 -6.31 5.96 9.12
CA VAL A 198 -6.00 7.40 9.02
C VAL A 198 -7.09 8.13 8.24
N GLU A 199 -7.54 7.56 7.12
CA GLU A 199 -8.66 8.11 6.33
C GLU A 199 -9.92 8.25 7.19
N GLU A 200 -10.32 7.20 7.89
CA GLU A 200 -11.48 7.23 8.79
C GLU A 200 -11.33 8.26 9.92
N PHE A 201 -10.12 8.44 10.46
CA PHE A 201 -9.85 9.43 11.48
C PHE A 201 -9.96 10.87 10.94
N LEU A 202 -9.57 11.10 9.70
CA LEU A 202 -9.77 12.38 9.02
C LEU A 202 -11.27 12.63 8.73
N GLN A 203 -12.02 11.60 8.37
CA GLN A 203 -13.49 11.70 8.24
C GLN A 203 -14.14 12.01 9.61
N ALA A 204 -13.68 11.38 10.69
CA ALA A 204 -14.14 11.67 12.03
C ALA A 204 -13.84 13.12 12.45
N LEU A 205 -12.67 13.65 12.11
CA LEU A 205 -12.29 15.05 12.33
C LEU A 205 -13.25 16.04 11.64
N ARG A 206 -13.79 15.64 10.49
CA ARG A 206 -14.80 16.40 9.72
C ARG A 206 -16.23 16.18 10.22
N GLY A 207 -16.45 15.33 11.23
CA GLY A 207 -17.77 14.94 11.73
C GLY A 207 -18.49 13.88 10.88
N CYS A 208 -17.78 13.22 9.93
CA CYS A 208 -18.30 12.23 9.00
C CYS A 208 -17.87 10.78 9.34
N GLY A 209 -17.42 10.53 10.56
CA GLY A 209 -16.97 9.20 10.99
C GLY A 209 -18.08 8.14 10.97
N HIS A 210 -17.72 6.89 10.65
CA HIS A 210 -18.67 5.78 10.53
C HIS A 210 -19.05 5.19 11.88
N ARG A 211 -20.28 5.47 12.32
CA ARG A 211 -20.82 4.97 13.59
C ARG A 211 -21.37 3.54 13.43
N ALA A 212 -21.09 2.67 14.39
CA ALA A 212 -21.66 1.33 14.51
C ALA A 212 -22.98 1.36 15.30
N GLU A 213 -23.75 0.27 15.24
CA GLU A 213 -25.06 0.13 15.92
C GLU A 213 -24.95 0.20 17.44
N ASP A 214 -23.84 -0.26 18.02
CA ASP A 214 -23.58 -0.22 19.47
C ASP A 214 -23.16 1.17 19.97
N GLY A 215 -23.14 2.18 19.09
CA GLY A 215 -22.76 3.55 19.38
C GLY A 215 -21.27 3.83 19.34
N THR A 216 -20.43 2.83 19.13
CA THR A 216 -18.99 2.99 18.85
C THR A 216 -18.78 3.39 17.38
N TYR A 217 -17.52 3.60 16.99
CA TYR A 217 -17.12 3.90 15.61
C TYR A 217 -16.25 2.78 15.05
N ARG A 218 -16.25 2.65 13.73
CA ARG A 218 -15.51 1.60 13.04
C ARG A 218 -14.82 2.12 11.78
N VAL A 219 -13.73 1.48 11.39
CA VAL A 219 -13.15 1.63 10.06
C VAL A 219 -13.99 0.78 9.09
N PRO A 220 -14.53 1.34 7.99
CA PRO A 220 -15.45 0.60 7.11
C PRO A 220 -14.76 -0.55 6.37
N VAL A 221 -13.47 -0.43 6.07
CA VAL A 221 -12.71 -1.42 5.32
C VAL A 221 -12.02 -2.40 6.27
N VAL A 222 -12.59 -3.58 6.44
CA VAL A 222 -12.03 -4.67 7.26
C VAL A 222 -11.78 -5.89 6.35
N HIS A 223 -10.56 -6.40 6.40
CA HIS A 223 -10.17 -7.63 5.71
C HIS A 223 -10.23 -8.82 6.66
N ARG A 224 -10.58 -10.00 6.11
CA ARG A 224 -10.62 -11.26 6.86
C ARG A 224 -9.82 -12.33 6.13
N ALA A 225 -8.88 -12.95 6.83
CA ALA A 225 -8.09 -14.06 6.32
C ALA A 225 -7.58 -14.93 7.47
N SER A 226 -7.20 -16.18 7.20
CA SER A 226 -6.51 -17.00 8.19
C SER A 226 -5.06 -16.56 8.36
N LEU A 227 -4.50 -16.79 9.55
CA LEU A 227 -3.10 -16.47 9.83
C LEU A 227 -2.15 -17.21 8.88
N GLY A 228 -2.47 -18.46 8.52
CA GLY A 228 -1.71 -19.26 7.55
C GLY A 228 -1.70 -18.62 6.16
N TRP A 229 -2.87 -18.22 5.63
CA TRP A 229 -2.96 -17.56 4.33
C TRP A 229 -2.15 -16.26 4.28
N ILE A 230 -2.21 -15.46 5.35
CA ILE A 230 -1.43 -14.22 5.47
C ILE A 230 0.07 -14.52 5.39
N ALA A 231 0.52 -15.53 6.15
CA ALA A 231 1.92 -15.93 6.18
C ALA A 231 2.40 -16.47 4.83
N GLU A 232 1.65 -17.38 4.20
CA GLU A 232 1.97 -17.93 2.87
C GLU A 232 2.06 -16.84 1.81
N THR A 233 1.11 -15.89 1.83
CA THR A 233 1.11 -14.75 0.91
C THR A 233 2.37 -13.90 1.09
N ILE A 234 2.74 -13.55 2.32
CA ILE A 234 3.94 -12.74 2.60
C ILE A 234 5.22 -13.49 2.23
N LEU A 235 5.31 -14.81 2.53
CA LEU A 235 6.45 -15.66 2.17
C LEU A 235 6.64 -15.84 0.66
N SER A 236 5.61 -15.60 -0.14
CA SER A 236 5.71 -15.64 -1.61
C SER A 236 6.42 -14.42 -2.20
N PHE A 237 6.38 -13.26 -1.54
CA PHE A 237 6.84 -11.98 -2.10
C PHE A 237 8.32 -11.94 -2.49
N PRO A 238 9.28 -12.50 -1.74
CA PRO A 238 10.68 -12.54 -2.17
C PRO A 238 10.85 -13.25 -3.52
N LYS A 239 10.21 -14.42 -3.69
CA LYS A 239 10.29 -15.21 -4.94
C LYS A 239 9.70 -14.46 -6.14
N LEU A 240 8.58 -13.75 -5.94
CA LEU A 240 7.99 -12.92 -7.00
C LEU A 240 8.95 -11.80 -7.43
N ARG A 241 9.67 -11.20 -6.50
CA ARG A 241 10.68 -10.19 -6.83
C ARG A 241 11.88 -10.78 -7.61
N GLU A 242 12.32 -11.97 -7.25
CA GLU A 242 13.39 -12.69 -7.97
C GLU A 242 12.98 -13.05 -9.39
N SER A 243 11.72 -13.45 -9.61
CA SER A 243 11.17 -13.79 -10.92
C SER A 243 10.67 -12.56 -11.71
N LEU A 244 10.88 -11.36 -11.21
CA LEU A 244 10.35 -10.08 -11.75
C LEU A 244 8.82 -10.01 -11.77
N GLU A 245 8.15 -10.88 -11.03
CA GLU A 245 6.70 -10.90 -10.95
C GLU A 245 6.17 -9.89 -9.94
N VAL A 246 5.03 -9.28 -10.28
CA VAL A 246 4.22 -8.49 -9.36
C VAL A 246 3.03 -9.34 -8.94
N PRO A 247 2.70 -9.42 -7.64
CA PRO A 247 1.54 -10.19 -7.20
C PRO A 247 0.25 -9.64 -7.81
N LYS A 248 -0.83 -10.42 -7.78
CA LYS A 248 -2.15 -9.96 -8.19
C LYS A 248 -2.63 -8.85 -7.23
N LEU A 249 -2.64 -7.61 -7.73
CA LEU A 249 -2.98 -6.42 -6.96
C LEU A 249 -4.47 -6.03 -7.05
N ASP A 250 -5.27 -6.82 -7.73
CA ASP A 250 -6.74 -6.72 -7.77
C ASP A 250 -7.39 -7.20 -6.47
N ASP A 251 -6.72 -8.11 -5.71
CA ASP A 251 -7.09 -8.39 -4.32
C ASP A 251 -6.58 -7.27 -3.38
N PRO A 252 -7.48 -6.50 -2.74
CA PRO A 252 -7.09 -5.36 -1.90
C PRO A 252 -6.22 -5.74 -0.70
N LEU A 253 -6.40 -6.95 -0.14
CA LEU A 253 -5.59 -7.39 1.00
C LEU A 253 -4.17 -7.73 0.55
N THR A 254 -4.01 -8.48 -0.54
CA THR A 254 -2.69 -8.79 -1.13
C THR A 254 -1.93 -7.51 -1.48
N LYS A 255 -2.60 -6.52 -2.10
CA LYS A 255 -2.00 -5.20 -2.39
C LYS A 255 -1.45 -4.53 -1.13
N LYS A 256 -2.22 -4.51 -0.04
CA LYS A 256 -1.84 -3.88 1.22
C LYS A 256 -0.73 -4.66 1.96
N LEU A 257 -0.77 -6.01 1.89
CA LEU A 257 0.29 -6.87 2.44
C LEU A 257 1.61 -6.66 1.69
N TYR A 258 1.56 -6.59 0.35
CA TYR A 258 2.75 -6.35 -0.46
C TYR A 258 3.36 -4.98 -0.19
N SER A 259 2.55 -3.92 -0.13
CA SER A 259 3.01 -2.57 0.24
C SER A 259 3.63 -2.55 1.65
N THR A 260 3.05 -3.30 2.59
CA THR A 260 3.61 -3.44 3.94
C THR A 260 4.96 -4.17 3.91
N TYR A 261 5.05 -5.30 3.19
CA TYR A 261 6.31 -6.04 3.02
C TYR A 261 7.42 -5.15 2.44
N LEU A 262 7.13 -4.41 1.36
CA LEU A 262 8.11 -3.50 0.74
C LEU A 262 8.62 -2.43 1.72
N SER A 263 7.79 -1.98 2.65
CA SER A 263 8.19 -0.98 3.67
C SER A 263 9.18 -1.50 4.72
N TYR A 264 9.43 -2.80 4.76
CA TYR A 264 10.40 -3.45 5.65
C TYR A 264 11.67 -3.91 4.94
N LEU A 265 11.76 -3.72 3.62
CA LEU A 265 12.99 -4.05 2.90
C LEU A 265 14.16 -3.24 3.44
N PRO A 266 15.32 -3.86 3.67
CA PRO A 266 16.54 -3.12 3.95
C PRO A 266 16.99 -2.36 2.69
N ALA A 267 17.67 -1.21 2.89
CA ALA A 267 18.00 -0.28 1.80
C ALA A 267 18.80 -0.91 0.65
N GLU A 268 19.67 -1.86 0.96
CA GLU A 268 20.47 -2.61 -0.01
C GLU A 268 19.61 -3.50 -0.95
N ARG A 269 18.37 -3.75 -0.60
CA ARG A 269 17.42 -4.52 -1.42
C ARG A 269 16.43 -3.67 -2.21
N PHE A 270 16.59 -2.33 -2.19
CA PHE A 270 15.71 -1.45 -2.97
C PHE A 270 15.97 -1.57 -4.47
N ALA A 271 17.21 -1.80 -4.86
CA ALA A 271 17.62 -2.02 -6.24
C ALA A 271 17.94 -3.50 -6.48
N CYS A 272 17.69 -3.97 -7.68
CA CYS A 272 18.11 -5.28 -8.16
C CYS A 272 18.57 -5.16 -9.61
N ASP A 273 19.63 -5.89 -9.96
CA ASP A 273 20.11 -5.97 -11.33
C ASP A 273 19.16 -6.82 -12.18
N LEU A 274 18.87 -6.33 -13.38
CA LEU A 274 18.07 -7.06 -14.36
C LEU A 274 19.00 -7.79 -15.32
N LYS A 275 18.65 -9.02 -15.67
CA LYS A 275 19.42 -9.82 -16.63
C LYS A 275 19.28 -9.24 -18.03
N MET A 276 20.37 -8.69 -18.54
CA MET A 276 20.47 -8.26 -19.94
C MET A 276 20.89 -9.47 -20.81
N ASN A 277 20.05 -9.83 -21.78
CA ASN A 277 20.39 -10.82 -22.79
C ASN A 277 20.99 -10.08 -23.99
N GLU A 278 22.30 -10.13 -24.13
CA GLU A 278 23.07 -9.41 -25.15
C GLU A 278 23.50 -10.32 -26.30
N ASP A 279 23.44 -9.81 -27.54
CA ASP A 279 23.96 -10.43 -28.75
C ASP A 279 24.49 -9.33 -29.71
N PRO A 280 25.10 -9.69 -30.90
CA PRO A 280 25.58 -8.70 -31.83
C PRO A 280 24.56 -7.70 -32.33
N ARG A 281 23.27 -7.98 -32.20
CA ARG A 281 22.16 -7.11 -32.63
C ARG A 281 21.78 -6.07 -31.56
N GLY A 282 22.23 -6.23 -30.30
CA GLY A 282 21.93 -5.36 -29.17
C GLY A 282 21.55 -6.15 -27.93
N SER A 283 20.55 -5.69 -27.15
CA SER A 283 20.14 -6.37 -25.93
C SER A 283 18.62 -6.49 -25.82
N PHE A 284 18.19 -7.47 -25.03
CA PHE A 284 16.81 -7.65 -24.58
C PHE A 284 16.80 -7.85 -23.08
N THR A 285 16.03 -7.02 -22.36
CA THR A 285 15.93 -7.06 -20.90
C THR A 285 14.49 -7.10 -20.48
N GLU A 286 14.13 -8.13 -19.76
CA GLU A 286 12.82 -8.22 -19.11
C GLU A 286 12.78 -7.30 -17.90
N LEU A 287 11.70 -6.53 -17.77
CA LEU A 287 11.55 -5.53 -16.70
C LEU A 287 10.59 -5.99 -15.62
N ILE A 288 9.45 -6.56 -16.03
CA ILE A 288 8.37 -6.93 -15.11
C ILE A 288 7.45 -7.99 -15.73
N ARG A 289 6.95 -8.89 -14.90
CA ARG A 289 5.91 -9.87 -15.25
C ARG A 289 4.69 -9.70 -14.38
N THR A 290 3.55 -10.05 -14.94
CA THR A 290 2.31 -10.21 -14.18
C THR A 290 1.68 -11.56 -14.53
N PRO A 291 1.10 -12.28 -13.57
CA PRO A 291 0.54 -13.62 -13.84
C PRO A 291 -0.58 -13.63 -14.88
N ASP A 292 -1.30 -12.53 -15.04
CA ASP A 292 -2.52 -12.40 -15.84
C ASP A 292 -2.48 -11.30 -16.90
N ARG A 293 -1.41 -10.50 -16.97
CA ARG A 293 -1.30 -9.33 -17.86
C ARG A 293 0.01 -9.28 -18.64
N GLY A 294 0.71 -10.41 -18.69
CA GLY A 294 1.88 -10.59 -19.53
C GLY A 294 3.16 -9.96 -18.99
N GLN A 295 4.04 -9.64 -19.91
CA GLN A 295 5.43 -9.27 -19.67
C GLN A 295 5.72 -7.90 -20.28
N PHE A 296 6.51 -7.09 -19.56
CA PHE A 296 7.05 -5.84 -20.05
C PHE A 296 8.56 -5.94 -20.16
N SER A 297 9.14 -5.50 -21.29
CA SER A 297 10.57 -5.61 -21.57
C SER A 297 11.09 -4.39 -22.33
N VAL A 298 12.40 -4.21 -22.33
CA VAL A 298 13.11 -3.23 -23.17
C VAL A 298 14.03 -3.94 -24.16
N ASN A 299 13.99 -3.50 -25.40
CA ASN A 299 14.85 -3.95 -26.46
C ASN A 299 15.71 -2.80 -26.97
N ILE A 300 17.03 -2.99 -26.95
CA ILE A 300 18.00 -2.06 -27.55
C ILE A 300 18.51 -2.70 -28.83
N SER A 301 18.33 -2.02 -29.96
CA SER A 301 18.83 -2.48 -31.27
C SER A 301 19.95 -1.59 -31.75
N ARG A 302 21.07 -2.18 -32.16
CA ARG A 302 22.20 -1.47 -32.75
C ARG A 302 21.83 -0.79 -34.07
N PRO A 303 22.62 0.17 -34.57
CA PRO A 303 22.39 0.82 -35.85
C PRO A 303 22.18 -0.16 -36.99
N GLY A 304 21.16 0.08 -37.83
CA GLY A 304 20.85 -0.70 -39.02
C GLY A 304 20.31 -2.13 -38.77
N VAL A 305 20.12 -2.52 -37.51
CA VAL A 305 19.71 -3.89 -37.16
C VAL A 305 18.20 -4.07 -37.34
N THR A 306 17.82 -5.21 -37.91
CA THR A 306 16.45 -5.75 -37.95
C THR A 306 16.29 -6.83 -36.88
N LYS A 307 15.23 -6.75 -36.10
CA LYS A 307 14.80 -7.79 -35.14
C LYS A 307 13.35 -8.19 -35.42
N GLY A 308 12.92 -9.35 -34.90
CA GLY A 308 11.61 -9.95 -35.21
C GLY A 308 11.75 -11.02 -36.28
N GLN A 309 11.07 -10.90 -37.42
CA GLN A 309 10.95 -11.88 -38.49
C GLN A 309 10.25 -13.14 -37.97
N HIS A 310 9.11 -12.94 -37.31
CA HIS A 310 8.29 -14.03 -36.79
C HIS A 310 6.84 -13.59 -36.64
N TRP A 311 5.98 -14.58 -36.41
CA TRP A 311 4.57 -14.37 -36.10
C TRP A 311 4.09 -15.24 -34.96
N HIS A 312 2.88 -15.01 -34.48
CA HIS A 312 2.26 -15.66 -33.35
C HIS A 312 0.84 -16.12 -33.66
N HIS A 313 0.37 -17.19 -33.00
CA HIS A 313 -1.01 -17.64 -33.09
C HIS A 313 -1.94 -16.85 -32.15
N THR A 314 -1.58 -16.69 -30.88
CA THR A 314 -2.39 -16.05 -29.85
C THR A 314 -1.65 -14.95 -29.11
N LYS A 315 -0.33 -15.05 -29.05
CA LYS A 315 0.49 -14.00 -28.46
C LYS A 315 0.35 -12.73 -29.28
N ASN A 316 0.11 -11.63 -28.60
CA ASN A 316 0.11 -10.29 -29.21
C ASN A 316 1.06 -9.39 -28.43
N GLU A 317 1.65 -8.44 -29.13
CA GLU A 317 2.66 -7.57 -28.56
C GLU A 317 2.37 -6.11 -28.95
N LYS A 318 2.88 -5.18 -28.12
CA LYS A 318 2.90 -3.74 -28.43
C LYS A 318 4.34 -3.28 -28.47
N PHE A 319 4.74 -2.65 -29.57
CA PHE A 319 6.06 -2.03 -29.68
C PHE A 319 5.92 -0.51 -29.54
N ILE A 320 6.73 0.08 -28.68
CA ILE A 320 6.71 1.51 -28.33
C ILE A 320 8.14 2.02 -28.44
N VAL A 321 8.47 2.71 -29.52
CA VAL A 321 9.79 3.33 -29.69
C VAL A 321 9.87 4.58 -28.83
N VAL A 322 10.86 4.61 -27.91
CA VAL A 322 11.07 5.73 -26.99
C VAL A 322 12.35 6.53 -27.30
N LYS A 323 13.29 5.96 -28.07
CA LYS A 323 14.49 6.64 -28.58
C LYS A 323 14.87 6.09 -29.95
N GLY A 324 15.30 6.97 -30.86
CA GLY A 324 15.69 6.62 -32.23
C GLY A 324 14.52 6.70 -33.21
N GLU A 325 14.76 6.23 -34.43
CA GLU A 325 13.80 6.14 -35.52
C GLU A 325 13.76 4.70 -36.06
N ALA A 326 12.56 4.17 -36.24
CA ALA A 326 12.37 2.78 -36.68
C ALA A 326 11.30 2.67 -37.77
N LEU A 327 11.44 1.60 -38.56
CA LEU A 327 10.40 1.08 -39.42
C LEU A 327 9.91 -0.25 -38.81
N ILE A 328 8.62 -0.33 -38.53
CA ILE A 328 7.95 -1.58 -38.17
C ILE A 328 7.17 -2.04 -39.38
N GLN A 329 7.36 -3.32 -39.75
CA GLN A 329 6.67 -3.92 -40.88
C GLN A 329 5.85 -5.11 -40.40
N LEU A 330 4.62 -5.24 -40.93
CA LEU A 330 3.73 -6.36 -40.67
C LEU A 330 3.22 -6.92 -42.01
N ARG A 331 3.22 -8.23 -42.15
CA ARG A 331 2.63 -8.92 -43.31
C ARG A 331 1.78 -10.10 -42.86
N ARG A 332 0.56 -10.18 -43.35
CA ARG A 332 -0.30 -11.33 -43.08
C ARG A 332 0.37 -12.62 -43.55
N VAL A 333 0.36 -13.63 -42.69
CA VAL A 333 0.92 -14.97 -43.01
C VAL A 333 0.09 -15.64 -44.08
N GLY A 334 0.76 -16.39 -44.95
CA GLY A 334 0.18 -17.13 -46.09
C GLY A 334 0.17 -16.32 -47.37
N ALA A 335 -0.67 -16.70 -48.34
CA ALA A 335 -0.75 -16.10 -49.67
C ALA A 335 -2.19 -15.76 -50.05
N GLN A 336 -2.33 -14.81 -50.96
CA GLN A 336 -3.58 -14.43 -51.60
C GLN A 336 -4.09 -15.56 -52.53
N ALA A 337 -5.30 -15.44 -53.05
CA ALA A 337 -5.93 -16.43 -53.88
C ALA A 337 -5.17 -16.70 -55.19
N ASP A 338 -4.37 -15.76 -55.65
CA ASP A 338 -3.50 -15.88 -56.83
C ASP A 338 -2.10 -16.44 -56.51
N GLY A 339 -1.82 -16.81 -55.27
CA GLY A 339 -0.54 -17.33 -54.80
C GLY A 339 0.50 -16.25 -54.43
N THR A 340 0.19 -14.97 -54.59
CA THR A 340 1.10 -13.88 -54.20
C THR A 340 1.09 -13.62 -52.67
N PRO A 341 2.21 -13.20 -52.08
CA PRO A 341 2.20 -12.75 -50.67
C PRO A 341 1.22 -11.61 -50.42
N TYR A 342 0.70 -11.51 -49.19
CA TYR A 342 -0.06 -10.33 -48.79
C TYR A 342 0.82 -9.09 -48.73
N PRO A 343 0.28 -7.88 -48.97
CA PRO A 343 1.05 -6.63 -48.90
C PRO A 343 1.64 -6.42 -47.48
N VAL A 344 2.77 -5.73 -47.46
CA VAL A 344 3.44 -5.30 -46.24
C VAL A 344 2.85 -3.98 -45.78
N GLU A 345 2.42 -3.93 -44.52
CA GLU A 345 2.01 -2.70 -43.87
C GLU A 345 3.20 -2.08 -43.12
N GLU A 346 3.49 -0.83 -43.33
CA GLU A 346 4.67 -0.13 -42.84
C GLU A 346 4.30 1.01 -41.85
N PHE A 347 4.95 1.02 -40.69
CA PHE A 347 4.78 2.05 -39.68
C PHE A 347 6.14 2.69 -39.37
N ARG A 348 6.33 3.96 -39.76
CA ARG A 348 7.48 4.75 -39.34
C ARG A 348 7.20 5.37 -38.00
N VAL A 349 8.02 5.05 -36.98
CA VAL A 349 7.87 5.45 -35.58
C VAL A 349 9.15 6.06 -35.04
N SER A 350 9.04 6.92 -34.04
CA SER A 350 10.21 7.56 -33.43
C SER A 350 9.97 7.94 -31.97
N GLY A 351 11.06 8.09 -31.21
CA GLY A 351 11.01 8.62 -29.84
C GLY A 351 10.58 10.10 -29.75
N ARG A 352 10.53 10.84 -30.87
CA ARG A 352 10.03 12.22 -30.88
C ARG A 352 8.50 12.31 -30.85
N ARG A 353 7.83 11.27 -31.36
CA ARG A 353 6.37 11.09 -31.33
C ARG A 353 6.10 9.65 -30.94
N ILE A 354 5.90 9.40 -29.66
CA ILE A 354 5.70 8.06 -29.13
C ILE A 354 4.35 7.50 -29.57
N GLN A 355 4.38 6.35 -30.22
CA GLN A 355 3.22 5.61 -30.71
C GLN A 355 3.36 4.13 -30.30
N ALA A 356 2.25 3.51 -29.95
CA ALA A 356 2.18 2.05 -29.80
C ALA A 356 1.73 1.44 -31.14
N VAL A 357 2.48 0.45 -31.60
CA VAL A 357 2.12 -0.38 -32.78
C VAL A 357 1.80 -1.78 -32.27
N GLU A 358 0.64 -2.30 -32.67
CA GLU A 358 0.18 -3.64 -32.32
C GLU A 358 0.81 -4.69 -33.24
N MET A 359 1.51 -5.68 -32.65
CA MET A 359 1.91 -6.90 -33.33
C MET A 359 0.77 -7.89 -33.20
N ILE A 360 -0.08 -7.96 -34.21
CA ILE A 360 -1.32 -8.73 -34.18
C ILE A 360 -1.09 -10.21 -34.56
N PRO A 361 -1.82 -11.16 -33.95
CA PRO A 361 -1.72 -12.57 -34.30
C PRO A 361 -1.95 -12.83 -35.78
N GLY A 362 -1.20 -13.80 -36.34
CA GLY A 362 -1.30 -14.16 -37.77
C GLY A 362 -0.59 -13.23 -38.74
N TYR A 363 0.21 -12.28 -38.23
CA TYR A 363 1.06 -11.40 -39.04
C TYR A 363 2.52 -11.58 -38.67
N ALA A 364 3.36 -11.90 -39.67
CA ALA A 364 4.81 -11.80 -39.56
C ALA A 364 5.18 -10.32 -39.36
N HIS A 365 6.07 -10.05 -38.41
CA HIS A 365 6.47 -8.70 -38.08
C HIS A 365 7.96 -8.57 -37.80
N ASN A 366 8.47 -7.36 -38.03
CA ASN A 366 9.82 -6.98 -37.67
C ASN A 366 9.89 -5.52 -37.21
N ILE A 367 11.04 -5.14 -36.67
CA ILE A 367 11.40 -3.75 -36.37
C ILE A 367 12.82 -3.48 -36.84
N ILE A 368 13.01 -2.44 -37.62
CA ILE A 368 14.26 -2.02 -38.24
C ILE A 368 14.73 -0.70 -37.61
N ASN A 369 15.95 -0.70 -37.07
CA ASN A 369 16.59 0.57 -36.67
C ASN A 369 17.05 1.31 -37.93
N LEU A 370 16.45 2.47 -38.22
CA LEU A 370 16.75 3.26 -39.43
C LEU A 370 18.05 4.08 -39.29
N SER A 371 18.55 4.28 -38.07
CA SER A 371 19.82 4.99 -37.85
C SER A 371 21.02 4.11 -38.19
N GLN A 372 22.04 4.72 -38.77
CA GLN A 372 23.35 4.07 -39.00
C GLN A 372 24.34 4.33 -37.89
N THR A 373 24.01 5.16 -36.91
CA THR A 373 24.93 5.62 -35.88
C THR A 373 24.37 5.54 -34.46
N GLU A 374 23.05 5.54 -34.31
CA GLU A 374 22.39 5.58 -32.99
C GLU A 374 21.62 4.29 -32.70
N GLU A 375 21.60 3.93 -31.45
CA GLU A 375 20.78 2.82 -30.95
C GLU A 375 19.30 3.18 -30.93
N LEU A 376 18.47 2.18 -31.23
CA LEU A 376 17.03 2.23 -31.09
C LEU A 376 16.63 1.62 -29.75
N VAL A 377 15.80 2.32 -28.97
CA VAL A 377 15.22 1.81 -27.73
C VAL A 377 13.72 1.63 -27.89
N THR A 378 13.28 0.39 -27.73
CA THR A 378 11.88 -0.01 -27.86
C THR A 378 11.41 -0.64 -26.55
N LEU A 379 10.34 -0.11 -25.96
CA LEU A 379 9.58 -0.82 -24.92
C LEU A 379 8.63 -1.80 -25.59
N MET A 380 8.52 -2.98 -25.04
CA MET A 380 7.69 -4.07 -25.56
C MET A 380 6.81 -4.61 -24.45
N TRP A 381 5.53 -4.74 -24.74
CA TRP A 381 4.60 -5.49 -23.91
C TRP A 381 4.12 -6.71 -24.70
N ALA A 382 4.03 -7.88 -24.05
CA ALA A 382 3.43 -9.09 -24.58
C ALA A 382 2.35 -9.58 -23.62
N ASN A 383 1.23 -10.08 -24.13
CA ASN A 383 0.09 -10.55 -23.30
C ASN A 383 0.44 -11.78 -22.45
N GLU A 384 1.54 -12.45 -22.73
CA GLU A 384 2.04 -13.60 -21.99
C GLU A 384 3.56 -13.56 -21.85
N PRO A 385 4.15 -14.12 -20.78
CA PRO A 385 5.58 -14.32 -20.67
C PRO A 385 6.09 -15.30 -21.72
N PHE A 386 7.36 -15.16 -22.14
CA PHE A 386 8.00 -16.11 -23.02
C PHE A 386 8.24 -17.44 -22.28
N ASP A 387 7.68 -18.52 -22.84
CA ASP A 387 7.90 -19.90 -22.36
C ASP A 387 8.75 -20.66 -23.40
N PRO A 388 10.03 -20.96 -23.11
CA PRO A 388 10.89 -21.71 -24.06
C PRO A 388 10.44 -23.15 -24.32
N ALA A 389 9.62 -23.73 -23.45
CA ALA A 389 9.09 -25.09 -23.65
C ALA A 389 7.87 -25.10 -24.58
N ARG A 390 7.17 -23.96 -24.70
CA ARG A 390 5.97 -23.82 -25.54
C ARG A 390 5.94 -22.43 -26.20
N PRO A 391 6.96 -22.10 -27.06
CA PRO A 391 7.01 -20.77 -27.66
C PRO A 391 5.91 -20.65 -28.73
N ASP A 392 5.02 -19.64 -28.55
CA ASP A 392 4.11 -19.23 -29.62
C ASP A 392 4.82 -18.20 -30.52
N THR A 393 5.91 -18.67 -31.19
CA THR A 393 6.75 -17.81 -32.03
C THR A 393 7.28 -18.62 -33.21
N PHE A 394 6.91 -18.24 -34.41
CA PHE A 394 7.21 -18.96 -35.66
C PHE A 394 7.97 -18.02 -36.59
N PHE A 395 9.16 -18.47 -37.02
CA PHE A 395 10.00 -17.70 -37.95
C PHE A 395 9.31 -17.53 -39.30
N GLU A 396 9.22 -16.29 -39.77
CA GLU A 396 8.79 -15.93 -41.13
C GLU A 396 9.25 -14.49 -41.42
N GLU A 397 9.95 -14.30 -42.55
CA GLU A 397 10.36 -12.97 -43.00
C GLU A 397 9.15 -12.15 -43.48
N VAL A 398 9.19 -10.87 -43.18
CA VAL A 398 8.16 -9.91 -43.65
C VAL A 398 8.38 -9.54 -45.11
#